data_ebd3d6eaef4d28eeabf3ddc6c75c8c8e
#
_entry.id   ebd3d6eaef4d28eeabf3ddc6c75c8c8e
#
_cell.length_a   1.000
_cell.length_b   1.000
_cell.length_c   1.000
_cell.angle_alpha   90.00
_cell.angle_beta   90.00
_cell.angle_gamma   90.00
#
_symmetry.space_group_name_H-M   'P 1'
#
loop_
_entity.id
_entity.type
_entity.pdbx_description
1 polymer ?
#
loop_
_entity_poly.entity_id
_entity_poly.type
_entity_poly.pdbx_seq_one_letter_code
_entity_poly.pdbx_strand_id
1 'polypeptide(L)'
;MLRFLIAFFSFSLLYAQQKAAPQREFPKDYFGSPLDIPLSYAGNFCELRPNHFHGGLDIKTDGKEGLKIYAAAEGFVSCIKVSTYGYGKVMYIDHPNGYTTVYAHLQKFAPEIEKFVKERQYLLEKYDVEIEFKPTDFPVKKGDWVALSGNTGGSAGPHLHYEIRDTQTTNAYNPLLFGYPSEDDIAPLVYKFVAYPIGEESAIEGIQEERNVLLGKDKNTDEYLTSRITAQGRIGLGVYTLDKMTGTRNSYGVYKISLWVNGSEKLSYTFDELVKGEDPYLNTLIDFPLYVKTGTRVQRLYREPQNKLSIYTTPQESDGIIQVEDGMTYLVEVKIEDFNKNITTLNLTIDGKKEPITGLRPESKGTPLVAKRDNMYKTENMTVYIPEDTFFQDTFIEVKQKGDTLSVVAPTQPLKNQYNIVFDASKYTEAQLPYVCIASVKGKNSKKYYQYTYRKDNIVSAKVKTLGRFVLTTDTKAPMIKPLNFSKVKNNIAKLDKLKVSVTDDFSGIGKFSATINGKWVLMEYEHKDKTLTFTLADRYFTSDEDYTFELTVSDKVGNESVLTIPLVYKP
;
A
#
# COMPACT_ATOMS: atom_id res chain seq x y z
N MET A 1 -45.83 65.29 28.47
CA MET A 1 -46.34 63.98 28.05
C MET A 1 -45.42 63.46 26.91
N LEU A 2 -44.43 62.71 27.24
CA LEU A 2 -43.45 62.20 26.28
C LEU A 2 -43.71 60.71 26.09
N ARG A 3 -44.12 60.27 24.88
CA ARG A 3 -44.38 58.90 24.54
C ARG A 3 -43.08 58.30 24.02
N PHE A 4 -42.52 57.33 24.75
CA PHE A 4 -41.43 56.45 24.26
C PHE A 4 -42.02 55.37 23.38
N LEU A 5 -41.56 55.32 22.11
CA LEU A 5 -41.75 54.16 21.21
C LEU A 5 -40.58 53.17 21.43
N ILE A 6 -40.89 51.96 21.90
CA ILE A 6 -39.95 50.83 21.96
C ILE A 6 -40.09 50.06 20.64
N ALA A 7 -39.05 50.14 19.80
CA ALA A 7 -38.94 49.31 18.59
C ALA A 7 -38.34 47.97 18.97
N PHE A 8 -39.11 46.87 18.81
CA PHE A 8 -38.64 45.51 18.88
C PHE A 8 -37.91 45.17 17.57
N PHE A 9 -36.59 45.00 17.62
CA PHE A 9 -35.83 44.39 16.54
C PHE A 9 -35.86 42.86 16.73
N SER A 10 -36.65 42.17 15.92
CA SER A 10 -36.61 40.71 15.79
C SER A 10 -35.41 40.31 14.91
N PHE A 11 -34.36 39.82 15.54
CA PHE A 11 -33.27 39.12 14.84
C PHE A 11 -33.78 37.74 14.40
N SER A 12 -34.14 37.60 13.14
CA SER A 12 -34.32 36.29 12.51
C SER A 12 -32.93 35.70 12.20
N LEU A 13 -32.50 34.73 12.99
CA LEU A 13 -31.38 33.89 12.68
C LEU A 13 -31.73 33.04 11.45
N LEU A 14 -31.24 33.45 10.30
CA LEU A 14 -31.16 32.60 9.11
C LEU A 14 -30.10 31.54 9.37
N TYR A 15 -30.52 30.37 9.82
CA TYR A 15 -29.72 29.17 9.69
C TYR A 15 -29.59 28.88 8.19
N ALA A 16 -28.43 29.19 7.60
CA ALA A 16 -28.05 28.69 6.31
C ALA A 16 -27.89 27.17 6.46
N GLN A 17 -28.89 26.41 6.05
CA GLN A 17 -28.72 24.96 5.80
C GLN A 17 -27.65 24.84 4.72
N GLN A 18 -26.46 24.47 5.14
CA GLN A 18 -25.40 24.02 4.23
C GLN A 18 -25.99 22.81 3.48
N LYS A 19 -26.42 23.03 2.23
CA LYS A 19 -26.83 21.91 1.36
C LYS A 19 -25.68 20.94 1.32
N ALA A 20 -25.89 19.73 1.83
CA ALA A 20 -24.98 18.63 1.60
C ALA A 20 -24.68 18.57 0.10
N ALA A 21 -23.41 18.45 -0.26
CA ALA A 21 -23.02 18.25 -1.65
C ALA A 21 -23.86 17.11 -2.22
N PRO A 22 -24.36 17.20 -3.46
CA PRO A 22 -25.17 16.14 -4.05
C PRO A 22 -24.37 14.84 -3.98
N GLN A 23 -24.96 13.81 -3.37
CA GLN A 23 -24.35 12.50 -3.28
C GLN A 23 -24.14 12.01 -4.71
N ARG A 24 -22.89 11.63 -5.06
CA ARG A 24 -22.55 11.15 -6.40
C ARG A 24 -23.33 9.87 -6.67
N GLU A 25 -24.06 9.83 -7.77
CA GLU A 25 -24.75 8.63 -8.24
C GLU A 25 -23.77 7.78 -9.06
N PHE A 26 -23.71 6.50 -8.77
CA PHE A 26 -22.89 5.52 -9.48
C PHE A 26 -23.76 4.66 -10.38
N PRO A 27 -23.40 4.46 -11.68
CA PRO A 27 -24.19 3.68 -12.62
C PRO A 27 -24.08 2.18 -12.32
N LYS A 28 -25.11 1.58 -11.72
CA LYS A 28 -25.08 0.19 -11.22
C LYS A 28 -25.13 -0.87 -12.32
N ASP A 29 -25.70 -0.57 -13.50
CA ASP A 29 -25.91 -1.54 -14.58
C ASP A 29 -24.93 -1.35 -15.76
N TYR A 30 -24.04 -0.38 -15.67
CA TYR A 30 -23.13 -0.04 -16.75
C TYR A 30 -22.03 -1.08 -16.94
N PHE A 31 -21.36 -1.46 -15.85
CA PHE A 31 -20.27 -2.42 -15.89
C PHE A 31 -20.77 -3.86 -15.75
N GLY A 32 -20.26 -4.76 -16.60
CA GLY A 32 -20.48 -6.20 -16.50
C GLY A 32 -19.40 -6.90 -15.69
N SER A 33 -19.60 -8.19 -15.43
CA SER A 33 -18.59 -9.00 -14.77
C SER A 33 -17.31 -9.11 -15.61
N PRO A 34 -16.12 -8.91 -15.02
CA PRO A 34 -14.84 -9.12 -15.70
C PRO A 34 -14.47 -10.60 -15.84
N LEU A 35 -15.21 -11.52 -15.22
CA LEU A 35 -15.00 -12.97 -15.23
C LEU A 35 -16.30 -13.71 -15.51
N ASP A 36 -16.21 -14.87 -16.15
CA ASP A 36 -17.33 -15.76 -16.45
C ASP A 36 -17.51 -16.85 -15.37
N ILE A 37 -17.39 -16.42 -14.11
CA ILE A 37 -17.63 -17.24 -12.93
C ILE A 37 -18.35 -16.39 -11.87
N PRO A 38 -19.05 -17.00 -10.89
CA PRO A 38 -19.58 -16.26 -9.74
C PRO A 38 -18.48 -15.50 -9.02
N LEU A 39 -18.70 -14.21 -8.79
CA LEU A 39 -17.68 -13.37 -8.16
C LEU A 39 -17.59 -13.67 -6.65
N SER A 40 -16.38 -13.94 -6.20
CA SER A 40 -16.03 -14.08 -4.78
C SER A 40 -14.70 -13.36 -4.55
N TYR A 41 -14.58 -12.68 -3.42
CA TYR A 41 -13.45 -11.79 -3.18
C TYR A 41 -12.42 -12.41 -2.25
N ALA A 42 -11.15 -12.07 -2.47
CA ALA A 42 -10.04 -12.35 -1.57
C ALA A 42 -9.65 -11.11 -0.76
N GLY A 43 -9.93 -9.91 -1.28
CA GLY A 43 -9.75 -8.61 -0.65
C GLY A 43 -10.78 -7.61 -1.17
N ASN A 44 -11.21 -6.68 -0.32
CA ASN A 44 -12.16 -5.63 -0.67
C ASN A 44 -11.49 -4.26 -0.81
N PHE A 45 -12.27 -3.29 -1.31
CA PHE A 45 -11.85 -1.90 -1.45
C PHE A 45 -11.54 -1.28 -0.08
N CYS A 46 -10.48 -0.46 0.00
CA CYS A 46 -9.99 0.20 1.21
C CYS A 46 -9.50 -0.73 2.33
N GLU A 47 -9.32 -2.02 2.08
CA GLU A 47 -8.58 -2.85 3.02
C GLU A 47 -7.23 -2.19 3.37
N LEU A 48 -6.94 -2.07 4.67
CA LEU A 48 -5.72 -1.44 5.15
C LEU A 48 -4.50 -2.34 4.88
N ARG A 49 -3.68 -2.01 3.90
CA ARG A 49 -2.45 -2.72 3.56
C ARG A 49 -1.21 -1.96 4.08
N PRO A 50 0.00 -2.54 4.08
CA PRO A 50 1.20 -1.82 4.49
C PRO A 50 1.43 -0.56 3.67
N ASN A 51 1.27 0.63 4.27
CA ASN A 51 1.48 1.96 3.70
C ASN A 51 0.56 2.36 2.53
N HIS A 52 -0.51 1.64 2.25
CA HIS A 52 -1.50 2.01 1.22
C HIS A 52 -2.85 1.37 1.52
N PHE A 53 -3.90 1.92 0.93
CA PHE A 53 -5.22 1.29 0.86
C PHE A 53 -5.31 0.37 -0.35
N HIS A 54 -6.11 -0.67 -0.25
CA HIS A 54 -6.41 -1.50 -1.40
C HIS A 54 -7.35 -0.78 -2.37
N GLY A 55 -6.90 -0.51 -3.59
CA GLY A 55 -7.60 0.34 -4.57
C GLY A 55 -8.73 -0.32 -5.34
N GLY A 56 -9.06 -1.59 -5.07
CA GLY A 56 -10.05 -2.32 -5.85
C GLY A 56 -10.61 -3.55 -5.14
N LEU A 57 -11.02 -4.53 -5.93
CA LEU A 57 -11.44 -5.85 -5.49
C LEU A 57 -10.43 -6.89 -5.95
N ASP A 58 -9.99 -7.77 -5.08
CA ASP A 58 -9.24 -8.97 -5.46
C ASP A 58 -10.24 -10.11 -5.70
N ILE A 59 -10.56 -10.36 -6.97
CA ILE A 59 -11.55 -11.36 -7.37
C ILE A 59 -10.87 -12.72 -7.48
N LYS A 60 -11.37 -13.72 -6.75
CA LYS A 60 -10.84 -15.08 -6.76
C LYS A 60 -10.99 -15.74 -8.13
N THR A 61 -9.99 -16.50 -8.54
CA THR A 61 -9.96 -17.30 -9.77
C THR A 61 -9.83 -18.80 -9.47
N ASP A 62 -10.41 -19.26 -8.36
CA ASP A 62 -10.31 -20.64 -7.87
C ASP A 62 -8.87 -21.16 -7.70
N GLY A 63 -7.94 -20.25 -7.41
CA GLY A 63 -6.52 -20.56 -7.28
C GLY A 63 -5.84 -20.91 -8.62
N LYS A 64 -6.45 -20.59 -9.75
CA LYS A 64 -5.95 -20.90 -11.09
C LYS A 64 -5.61 -19.64 -11.85
N GLU A 65 -4.59 -19.75 -12.69
CA GLU A 65 -4.30 -18.78 -13.74
C GLU A 65 -4.98 -19.20 -15.04
N GLY A 66 -5.15 -18.26 -15.98
CA GLY A 66 -5.60 -18.54 -17.34
C GLY A 66 -7.10 -18.46 -17.56
N LEU A 67 -7.91 -17.99 -16.59
CA LEU A 67 -9.32 -17.68 -16.83
C LEU A 67 -9.41 -16.44 -17.73
N LYS A 68 -10.37 -16.46 -18.67
CA LYS A 68 -10.61 -15.32 -19.56
C LYS A 68 -11.10 -14.11 -18.77
N ILE A 69 -10.50 -12.97 -19.03
CA ILE A 69 -10.89 -11.67 -18.51
C ILE A 69 -11.61 -10.91 -19.61
N TYR A 70 -12.75 -10.31 -19.27
CA TYR A 70 -13.61 -9.60 -20.20
C TYR A 70 -13.66 -8.11 -19.90
N ALA A 71 -13.75 -7.28 -20.94
CA ALA A 71 -13.98 -5.85 -20.81
C ALA A 71 -15.33 -5.61 -20.10
N ALA A 72 -15.31 -4.92 -18.97
CA ALA A 72 -16.52 -4.68 -18.18
C ALA A 72 -17.54 -3.78 -18.87
N ALA A 73 -17.10 -2.90 -19.77
CA ALA A 73 -17.96 -2.05 -20.61
C ALA A 73 -17.27 -1.76 -21.94
N GLU A 74 -18.01 -1.12 -22.87
CA GLU A 74 -17.42 -0.60 -24.10
C GLU A 74 -16.38 0.49 -23.81
N GLY A 75 -15.37 0.62 -24.66
CA GLY A 75 -14.31 1.60 -24.51
C GLY A 75 -13.11 1.28 -25.40
N PHE A 76 -11.93 1.60 -24.92
CA PHE A 76 -10.67 1.24 -25.60
C PHE A 76 -9.57 0.98 -24.57
N VAL A 77 -8.64 0.11 -24.90
CA VAL A 77 -7.44 -0.09 -24.08
C VAL A 77 -6.62 1.19 -24.15
N SER A 78 -6.53 1.94 -23.04
CA SER A 78 -5.84 3.23 -22.97
C SER A 78 -4.39 3.11 -22.56
N CYS A 79 -4.06 2.13 -21.71
CA CYS A 79 -2.69 1.90 -21.27
C CYS A 79 -2.46 0.42 -20.93
N ILE A 80 -1.25 -0.05 -21.21
CA ILE A 80 -0.75 -1.33 -20.73
C ILE A 80 0.60 -1.10 -20.06
N LYS A 81 0.77 -1.71 -18.87
CA LYS A 81 2.08 -1.77 -18.21
C LYS A 81 2.45 -3.22 -17.95
N VAL A 82 3.71 -3.53 -18.20
CA VAL A 82 4.33 -4.80 -17.81
C VAL A 82 5.48 -4.45 -16.88
N SER A 83 5.45 -5.00 -15.67
CA SER A 83 6.51 -4.76 -14.68
C SER A 83 6.73 -6.00 -13.82
N THR A 84 7.96 -6.12 -13.29
CA THR A 84 8.32 -7.22 -12.37
C THR A 84 7.59 -7.14 -11.04
N TYR A 85 7.24 -5.93 -10.57
CA TYR A 85 6.63 -5.67 -9.25
C TYR A 85 5.28 -4.96 -9.37
N GLY A 86 4.63 -4.71 -8.24
CA GLY A 86 3.35 -4.00 -8.18
C GLY A 86 2.24 -4.78 -8.90
N TYR A 87 1.57 -4.15 -9.85
CA TYR A 87 0.48 -4.77 -10.62
C TYR A 87 0.93 -5.88 -11.59
N GLY A 88 2.23 -6.06 -11.84
CA GLY A 88 2.71 -7.01 -12.83
C GLY A 88 2.30 -6.62 -14.25
N LYS A 89 1.58 -7.51 -14.95
CA LYS A 89 0.91 -7.19 -16.21
C LYS A 89 -0.46 -6.57 -15.90
N VAL A 90 -0.66 -5.33 -16.32
CA VAL A 90 -1.90 -4.58 -16.06
C VAL A 90 -2.40 -3.88 -17.32
N MET A 91 -3.72 -3.87 -17.46
CA MET A 91 -4.46 -3.22 -18.56
C MET A 91 -5.43 -2.18 -17.99
N TYR A 92 -5.50 -1.03 -18.64
CA TYR A 92 -6.44 0.05 -18.38
C TYR A 92 -7.38 0.18 -19.57
N ILE A 93 -8.68 0.23 -19.33
CA ILE A 93 -9.69 0.47 -20.36
C ILE A 93 -10.46 1.73 -19.99
N ASP A 94 -10.38 2.76 -20.85
CA ASP A 94 -11.12 4.00 -20.70
C ASP A 94 -12.49 3.86 -21.35
N HIS A 95 -13.53 4.32 -20.65
CA HIS A 95 -14.93 4.20 -21.04
C HIS A 95 -15.55 5.57 -21.36
N PRO A 96 -16.55 5.63 -22.28
CA PRO A 96 -17.19 6.89 -22.65
C PRO A 96 -17.88 7.64 -21.51
N ASN A 97 -18.22 6.93 -20.42
CA ASN A 97 -18.86 7.52 -19.24
C ASN A 97 -17.89 8.21 -18.26
N GLY A 98 -16.59 8.33 -18.61
CA GLY A 98 -15.58 9.01 -17.81
C GLY A 98 -14.93 8.17 -16.71
N TYR A 99 -15.14 6.85 -16.74
CA TYR A 99 -14.45 5.92 -15.85
C TYR A 99 -13.41 5.10 -16.61
N THR A 100 -12.42 4.62 -15.88
CA THR A 100 -11.39 3.69 -16.34
C THR A 100 -11.45 2.42 -15.50
N THR A 101 -11.55 1.24 -16.15
CA THR A 101 -11.40 -0.04 -15.44
C THR A 101 -9.96 -0.54 -15.53
N VAL A 102 -9.47 -1.11 -14.44
CA VAL A 102 -8.09 -1.62 -14.30
C VAL A 102 -8.13 -3.12 -14.04
N TYR A 103 -7.35 -3.86 -14.79
CA TYR A 103 -7.23 -5.33 -14.68
C TYR A 103 -5.77 -5.67 -14.45
N ALA A 104 -5.42 -6.15 -13.27
CA ALA A 104 -4.03 -6.40 -12.89
C ALA A 104 -3.74 -7.86 -12.54
N HIS A 105 -2.45 -8.14 -12.31
CA HIS A 105 -1.87 -9.46 -12.08
C HIS A 105 -2.11 -10.45 -13.24
N LEU A 106 -2.27 -9.94 -14.46
CA LEU A 106 -2.62 -10.72 -15.65
C LEU A 106 -1.50 -11.71 -16.02
N GLN A 107 -1.89 -12.86 -16.56
CA GLN A 107 -0.96 -13.84 -17.14
C GLN A 107 -0.51 -13.41 -18.53
N LYS A 108 -1.49 -13.08 -19.39
CA LYS A 108 -1.30 -12.65 -20.79
C LYS A 108 -2.44 -11.74 -21.21
N PHE A 109 -2.20 -10.92 -22.20
CA PHE A 109 -3.24 -10.16 -22.91
C PHE A 109 -3.90 -11.03 -24.00
N ALA A 110 -5.02 -10.59 -24.55
CA ALA A 110 -5.61 -11.22 -25.73
C ALA A 110 -4.62 -11.21 -26.91
N PRO A 111 -4.69 -12.17 -27.86
CA PRO A 111 -3.63 -12.46 -28.81
C PRO A 111 -3.09 -11.27 -29.60
N GLU A 112 -3.96 -10.39 -30.09
CA GLU A 112 -3.54 -9.21 -30.87
C GLU A 112 -2.82 -8.17 -30.00
N ILE A 113 -3.31 -7.96 -28.79
CA ILE A 113 -2.71 -7.05 -27.82
C ILE A 113 -1.37 -7.63 -27.33
N GLU A 114 -1.33 -8.91 -27.00
CA GLU A 114 -0.10 -9.60 -26.57
C GLU A 114 1.00 -9.51 -27.62
N LYS A 115 0.64 -9.70 -28.90
CA LYS A 115 1.56 -9.56 -30.04
C LYS A 115 2.15 -8.15 -30.08
N PHE A 116 1.31 -7.12 -29.99
CA PHE A 116 1.75 -5.73 -30.02
C PHE A 116 2.68 -5.40 -28.84
N VAL A 117 2.33 -5.83 -27.63
CA VAL A 117 3.15 -5.61 -26.44
C VAL A 117 4.52 -6.27 -26.60
N LYS A 118 4.57 -7.53 -27.09
CA LYS A 118 5.83 -8.23 -27.35
C LYS A 118 6.67 -7.53 -28.42
N GLU A 119 6.06 -7.09 -29.51
CA GLU A 119 6.78 -6.30 -30.54
C GLU A 119 7.43 -5.05 -29.94
N ARG A 120 6.74 -4.34 -29.04
CA ARG A 120 7.29 -3.19 -28.32
C ARG A 120 8.42 -3.58 -27.36
N GLN A 121 8.29 -4.71 -26.65
CA GLN A 121 9.34 -5.26 -25.78
C GLN A 121 10.58 -5.63 -26.58
N TYR A 122 10.44 -6.27 -27.75
CA TYR A 122 11.56 -6.61 -28.64
C TYR A 122 12.19 -5.36 -29.27
N LEU A 123 11.39 -4.37 -29.67
CA LEU A 123 11.91 -3.10 -30.21
C LEU A 123 12.77 -2.34 -29.18
N LEU A 124 12.36 -2.39 -27.90
CA LEU A 124 13.03 -1.68 -26.81
C LEU A 124 14.07 -2.55 -26.09
N GLU A 125 14.13 -3.83 -26.39
CA GLU A 125 14.95 -4.84 -25.70
C GLU A 125 14.77 -4.79 -24.17
N LYS A 126 13.49 -4.71 -23.71
CA LYS A 126 13.12 -4.58 -22.30
C LYS A 126 11.91 -5.44 -21.97
N TYR A 127 11.93 -6.04 -20.78
CA TYR A 127 10.75 -6.70 -20.21
C TYR A 127 9.73 -5.67 -19.70
N ASP A 128 10.18 -4.72 -18.87
CA ASP A 128 9.31 -3.69 -18.30
C ASP A 128 8.99 -2.63 -19.37
N VAL A 129 7.71 -2.46 -19.68
CA VAL A 129 7.22 -1.47 -20.65
C VAL A 129 5.94 -0.80 -20.14
N GLU A 130 5.75 0.45 -20.55
CA GLU A 130 4.51 1.21 -20.40
C GLU A 130 4.12 1.74 -21.77
N ILE A 131 2.90 1.44 -22.21
CA ILE A 131 2.43 1.73 -23.57
C ILE A 131 1.06 2.41 -23.45
N GLU A 132 0.96 3.63 -23.95
CA GLU A 132 -0.30 4.35 -24.09
C GLU A 132 -0.86 4.17 -25.50
N PHE A 133 -2.19 4.07 -25.62
CA PHE A 133 -2.91 3.85 -26.86
C PHE A 133 -3.90 4.98 -27.13
N LYS A 134 -4.22 5.14 -28.42
CA LYS A 134 -5.29 6.03 -28.89
C LYS A 134 -6.62 5.26 -28.94
N PRO A 135 -7.76 5.94 -28.89
CA PRO A 135 -9.07 5.30 -28.94
C PRO A 135 -9.29 4.37 -30.16
N THR A 136 -8.55 4.60 -31.24
CA THR A 136 -8.64 3.81 -32.49
C THR A 136 -7.79 2.55 -32.50
N ASP A 137 -6.83 2.40 -31.57
CA ASP A 137 -5.83 1.33 -31.63
C ASP A 137 -6.41 -0.02 -31.18
N PHE A 138 -7.06 -0.05 -30.03
CA PHE A 138 -7.70 -1.25 -29.46
C PHE A 138 -9.09 -0.91 -28.87
N PRO A 139 -10.10 -0.62 -29.71
CA PRO A 139 -11.47 -0.47 -29.25
C PRO A 139 -12.00 -1.83 -28.75
N VAL A 140 -12.81 -1.80 -27.69
CA VAL A 140 -13.42 -2.99 -27.08
C VAL A 140 -14.90 -2.77 -26.83
N LYS A 141 -15.70 -3.85 -26.93
CA LYS A 141 -17.09 -3.89 -26.51
C LYS A 141 -17.22 -4.53 -25.15
N LYS A 142 -18.31 -4.25 -24.45
CA LYS A 142 -18.65 -4.96 -23.21
C LYS A 142 -18.69 -6.48 -23.45
N GLY A 143 -17.93 -7.25 -22.69
CA GLY A 143 -17.82 -8.69 -22.80
C GLY A 143 -16.77 -9.20 -23.80
N ASP A 144 -16.00 -8.33 -24.45
CA ASP A 144 -14.87 -8.77 -25.27
C ASP A 144 -13.78 -9.39 -24.41
N TRP A 145 -13.21 -10.50 -24.87
CA TRP A 145 -12.07 -11.12 -24.20
C TRP A 145 -10.81 -10.27 -24.39
N VAL A 146 -10.23 -9.78 -23.27
CA VAL A 146 -9.10 -8.83 -23.31
C VAL A 146 -7.80 -9.39 -22.69
N ALA A 147 -7.90 -10.37 -21.77
CA ALA A 147 -6.74 -10.93 -21.10
C ALA A 147 -7.02 -12.31 -20.48
N LEU A 148 -6.01 -12.90 -19.87
CA LEU A 148 -6.09 -14.08 -19.00
C LEU A 148 -5.68 -13.70 -17.58
N SER A 149 -6.41 -14.21 -16.58
CA SER A 149 -6.06 -14.07 -15.16
C SER A 149 -4.72 -14.71 -14.85
N GLY A 150 -4.00 -14.15 -13.89
CA GLY A 150 -2.66 -14.62 -13.54
C GLY A 150 -2.29 -14.39 -12.10
N ASN A 151 -0.97 -14.28 -11.90
CA ASN A 151 -0.35 -14.06 -10.59
C ASN A 151 0.92 -13.21 -10.72
N THR A 152 1.04 -12.36 -11.76
CA THR A 152 2.25 -11.55 -11.99
C THR A 152 2.36 -10.39 -11.01
N GLY A 153 3.58 -9.87 -10.81
CA GLY A 153 3.83 -8.75 -9.90
C GLY A 153 3.73 -9.11 -8.41
N GLY A 154 3.23 -8.19 -7.60
CA GLY A 154 3.15 -8.28 -6.13
C GLY A 154 2.03 -9.15 -5.56
N SER A 155 1.50 -10.09 -6.34
CA SER A 155 0.41 -10.98 -5.94
C SER A 155 0.90 -12.16 -5.11
N ALA A 156 0.17 -12.56 -4.08
CA ALA A 156 0.47 -13.72 -3.24
C ALA A 156 -0.11 -15.05 -3.78
N GLY A 157 -1.00 -15.00 -4.77
CA GLY A 157 -1.63 -16.17 -5.40
C GLY A 157 -2.55 -15.75 -6.53
N PRO A 158 -2.99 -16.68 -7.40
CA PRO A 158 -3.82 -16.37 -8.56
C PRO A 158 -5.13 -15.65 -8.19
N HIS A 159 -5.35 -14.47 -8.75
CA HIS A 159 -6.58 -13.68 -8.64
C HIS A 159 -6.60 -12.59 -9.72
N LEU A 160 -7.73 -11.94 -9.91
CA LEU A 160 -7.84 -10.71 -10.67
C LEU A 160 -7.97 -9.54 -9.70
N HIS A 161 -7.00 -8.63 -9.70
CA HIS A 161 -7.18 -7.32 -9.06
C HIS A 161 -7.91 -6.39 -10.03
N TYR A 162 -9.08 -5.89 -9.62
CA TYR A 162 -9.98 -5.11 -10.44
C TYR A 162 -10.33 -3.78 -9.79
N GLU A 163 -10.19 -2.67 -10.54
CA GLU A 163 -10.51 -1.34 -10.05
C GLU A 163 -11.44 -0.58 -11.01
N ILE A 164 -12.18 0.39 -10.48
CA ILE A 164 -12.89 1.42 -11.23
C ILE A 164 -12.33 2.77 -10.78
N ARG A 165 -11.83 3.55 -11.73
CA ARG A 165 -11.22 4.86 -11.48
C ARG A 165 -11.96 5.95 -12.25
N ASP A 166 -11.86 7.17 -11.76
CA ASP A 166 -12.14 8.35 -12.56
C ASP A 166 -11.03 8.54 -13.60
N THR A 167 -11.37 8.69 -14.87
CA THR A 167 -10.39 8.78 -15.96
C THR A 167 -9.52 10.04 -15.85
N GLN A 168 -10.05 11.15 -15.34
CA GLN A 168 -9.32 12.42 -15.28
C GLN A 168 -8.46 12.54 -14.03
N THR A 169 -9.04 12.23 -12.86
CA THR A 169 -8.35 12.37 -11.56
C THR A 169 -7.54 11.15 -11.18
N THR A 170 -7.86 9.99 -11.76
CA THR A 170 -7.35 8.66 -11.42
C THR A 170 -7.66 8.21 -9.98
N ASN A 171 -8.61 8.87 -9.31
CA ASN A 171 -9.12 8.43 -8.02
C ASN A 171 -9.82 7.08 -8.19
N ALA A 172 -9.61 6.18 -7.24
CA ALA A 172 -10.26 4.87 -7.28
C ALA A 172 -11.57 4.90 -6.47
N TYR A 173 -12.59 4.25 -7.00
CA TYR A 173 -13.89 4.11 -6.35
C TYR A 173 -14.13 2.68 -5.89
N ASN A 174 -14.90 2.52 -4.83
CA ASN A 174 -15.35 1.19 -4.41
C ASN A 174 -16.19 0.54 -5.52
N PRO A 175 -15.72 -0.54 -6.17
CA PRO A 175 -16.45 -1.14 -7.28
C PRO A 175 -17.85 -1.66 -6.89
N LEU A 176 -18.08 -1.99 -5.60
CA LEU A 176 -19.40 -2.42 -5.12
C LEU A 176 -20.47 -1.33 -5.30
N LEU A 177 -20.10 -0.05 -5.29
CA LEU A 177 -21.01 1.07 -5.57
C LEU A 177 -21.59 1.01 -7.01
N PHE A 178 -20.93 0.33 -7.93
CA PHE A 178 -21.35 0.17 -9.33
C PHE A 178 -22.21 -1.07 -9.56
N GLY A 179 -22.67 -1.73 -8.49
CA GLY A 179 -23.59 -2.86 -8.57
C GLY A 179 -22.94 -4.24 -8.67
N TYR A 180 -21.63 -4.35 -8.40
CA TYR A 180 -21.01 -5.67 -8.26
C TYR A 180 -21.62 -6.42 -7.08
N PRO A 181 -21.84 -7.76 -7.21
CA PRO A 181 -22.51 -8.52 -6.17
C PRO A 181 -21.69 -8.57 -4.88
N SER A 182 -22.36 -8.36 -3.76
CA SER A 182 -21.82 -8.54 -2.42
C SER A 182 -22.94 -9.09 -1.55
N GLU A 183 -22.97 -10.42 -1.38
CA GLU A 183 -23.93 -11.08 -0.49
C GLU A 183 -23.25 -11.35 0.83
N ASP A 184 -23.73 -10.68 1.87
CA ASP A 184 -23.17 -10.80 3.22
C ASP A 184 -24.19 -10.48 4.29
N ASP A 185 -24.23 -11.34 5.31
CA ASP A 185 -25.08 -11.22 6.50
C ASP A 185 -24.28 -11.25 7.81
N ILE A 186 -22.95 -11.12 7.72
CA ILE A 186 -22.03 -11.18 8.86
C ILE A 186 -21.58 -9.79 9.26
N ALA A 187 -22.01 -9.30 10.42
CA ALA A 187 -21.57 -8.01 10.93
C ALA A 187 -20.05 -8.01 11.27
N PRO A 188 -19.36 -6.87 11.11
CA PRO A 188 -17.94 -6.72 11.40
C PRO A 188 -17.56 -7.19 12.83
N LEU A 189 -16.37 -7.76 12.97
CA LEU A 189 -15.86 -8.23 14.26
C LEU A 189 -14.89 -7.22 14.87
N VAL A 190 -14.99 -7.02 16.19
CA VAL A 190 -14.09 -6.15 16.95
C VAL A 190 -13.12 -6.97 17.77
N TYR A 191 -11.84 -6.67 17.61
CA TYR A 191 -10.75 -7.39 18.29
C TYR A 191 -10.07 -6.55 19.38
N LYS A 192 -10.11 -5.21 19.24
CA LYS A 192 -9.46 -4.32 20.21
C LYS A 192 -10.15 -2.97 20.23
N PHE A 193 -10.28 -2.39 21.43
CA PHE A 193 -10.77 -1.03 21.64
C PHE A 193 -9.79 -0.30 22.56
N VAL A 194 -9.37 0.92 22.19
CA VAL A 194 -8.30 1.66 22.86
C VAL A 194 -8.75 3.08 23.13
N ALA A 195 -8.43 3.59 24.29
CA ALA A 195 -8.61 5.00 24.65
C ALA A 195 -7.23 5.70 24.78
N TYR A 196 -7.15 6.93 24.30
CA TYR A 196 -5.93 7.72 24.19
C TYR A 196 -6.08 9.06 24.92
N PRO A 197 -5.25 9.37 25.92
CA PRO A 197 -5.17 10.71 26.48
C PRO A 197 -4.43 11.62 25.50
N ILE A 198 -5.06 12.74 25.08
CA ILE A 198 -4.54 13.68 24.09
C ILE A 198 -4.07 14.97 24.79
N GLY A 199 -2.77 15.23 24.78
CA GLY A 199 -2.16 16.37 25.44
C GLY A 199 -1.68 16.08 26.86
N GLU A 200 -1.14 17.10 27.53
CA GLU A 200 -0.42 16.95 28.81
C GLU A 200 -1.34 16.89 30.03
N GLU A 201 -2.54 17.50 29.95
CA GLU A 201 -3.51 17.52 31.05
C GLU A 201 -4.51 16.37 31.02
N SER A 202 -4.37 15.49 30.05
CA SER A 202 -5.31 14.40 29.80
C SER A 202 -4.78 13.08 30.37
N ALA A 203 -5.65 12.34 31.04
CA ALA A 203 -5.31 11.04 31.61
C ALA A 203 -6.52 10.11 31.61
N ILE A 204 -6.25 8.81 31.58
CA ILE A 204 -7.22 7.74 31.76
C ILE A 204 -6.79 6.96 32.99
N GLU A 205 -7.65 6.88 34.02
CA GLU A 205 -7.34 6.24 35.30
C GLU A 205 -6.02 6.77 35.91
N GLY A 206 -5.79 8.10 35.78
CA GLY A 206 -4.57 8.79 36.29
C GLY A 206 -3.30 8.55 35.47
N ILE A 207 -3.37 7.96 34.27
CA ILE A 207 -2.22 7.60 33.42
C ILE A 207 -2.29 8.32 32.06
N GLN A 208 -1.15 8.86 31.60
CA GLN A 208 -1.01 9.56 30.31
C GLN A 208 -0.65 8.65 29.14
N GLU A 209 -0.80 7.35 29.25
CA GLU A 209 -0.57 6.39 28.19
C GLU A 209 -1.89 5.81 27.70
N GLU A 210 -1.87 5.22 26.49
CA GLU A 210 -3.03 4.54 25.93
C GLU A 210 -3.50 3.37 26.81
N ARG A 211 -4.81 3.18 26.88
CA ARG A 211 -5.45 2.12 27.67
C ARG A 211 -6.31 1.21 26.79
N ASN A 212 -6.08 -0.10 26.89
CA ASN A 212 -7.00 -1.05 26.31
C ASN A 212 -8.29 -1.09 27.14
N VAL A 213 -9.42 -0.81 26.49
CA VAL A 213 -10.74 -0.96 27.06
C VAL A 213 -11.14 -2.44 26.95
N LEU A 214 -11.56 -3.04 28.06
CA LEU A 214 -11.97 -4.43 28.06
C LEU A 214 -13.25 -4.61 27.23
N LEU A 215 -13.27 -5.62 26.39
CA LEU A 215 -14.40 -5.96 25.52
C LEU A 215 -15.06 -7.25 26.01
N GLY A 216 -16.39 -7.23 26.12
CA GLY A 216 -17.22 -8.41 26.26
C GLY A 216 -18.28 -8.42 25.16
N LYS A 217 -18.56 -9.57 24.56
CA LYS A 217 -19.66 -9.70 23.59
C LYS A 217 -20.89 -10.22 24.33
N ASP A 218 -22.01 -9.51 24.23
CA ASP A 218 -23.29 -10.01 24.75
C ASP A 218 -23.75 -11.17 23.85
N LYS A 219 -24.04 -12.31 24.50
CA LYS A 219 -24.46 -13.54 23.79
C LYS A 219 -25.87 -13.47 23.22
N ASN A 220 -26.68 -12.52 23.70
CA ASN A 220 -28.10 -12.42 23.33
C ASN A 220 -28.34 -11.37 22.23
N THR A 221 -27.55 -10.30 22.21
CA THR A 221 -27.74 -9.16 21.31
C THR A 221 -26.63 -9.00 20.27
N ASP A 222 -25.57 -9.82 20.35
CA ASP A 222 -24.35 -9.69 19.55
C ASP A 222 -23.62 -8.34 19.70
N GLU A 223 -24.07 -7.48 20.61
CA GLU A 223 -23.44 -6.20 20.90
C GLU A 223 -22.15 -6.35 21.71
N TYR A 224 -21.23 -5.42 21.53
CA TYR A 224 -20.01 -5.34 22.32
C TYR A 224 -20.20 -4.40 23.51
N LEU A 225 -20.15 -4.97 24.71
CA LEU A 225 -20.10 -4.22 25.96
C LEU A 225 -18.65 -3.96 26.35
N THR A 226 -18.38 -2.79 26.92
CA THR A 226 -17.06 -2.40 27.37
C THR A 226 -17.02 -2.15 28.87
N SER A 227 -15.83 -2.24 29.47
CA SER A 227 -15.64 -1.74 30.83
C SER A 227 -15.81 -0.23 30.85
N ARG A 228 -16.47 0.28 31.92
CA ARG A 228 -16.50 1.71 32.23
C ARG A 228 -15.08 2.20 32.54
N ILE A 229 -14.72 3.42 32.11
CA ILE A 229 -13.43 4.04 32.39
C ILE A 229 -13.61 5.39 33.04
N THR A 230 -12.65 5.82 33.87
CA THR A 230 -12.54 7.19 34.37
C THR A 230 -11.50 7.96 33.56
N ALA A 231 -11.78 9.21 33.23
CA ALA A 231 -10.86 10.01 32.45
C ALA A 231 -10.97 11.50 32.78
N GLN A 232 -9.97 12.28 32.36
CA GLN A 232 -9.96 13.75 32.39
C GLN A 232 -9.31 14.32 31.14
N GLY A 233 -9.72 15.53 30.74
CA GLY A 233 -9.17 16.26 29.61
C GLY A 233 -9.64 15.71 28.26
N ARG A 234 -8.78 15.73 27.25
CA ARG A 234 -9.10 15.37 25.88
C ARG A 234 -8.83 13.88 25.65
N ILE A 235 -9.85 13.14 25.26
CA ILE A 235 -9.77 11.68 25.06
C ILE A 235 -10.11 11.33 23.61
N GLY A 236 -9.20 10.64 22.95
CA GLY A 236 -9.44 9.99 21.66
C GLY A 236 -9.74 8.50 21.85
N LEU A 237 -10.41 7.89 20.88
CA LEU A 237 -10.69 6.46 20.85
C LEU A 237 -10.12 5.81 19.60
N GLY A 238 -9.97 4.49 19.59
CA GLY A 238 -9.57 3.74 18.43
C GLY A 238 -10.00 2.28 18.48
N VAL A 239 -10.25 1.70 17.31
CA VAL A 239 -10.78 0.35 17.17
C VAL A 239 -9.97 -0.49 16.18
N TYR A 240 -9.68 -1.74 16.54
CA TYR A 240 -9.22 -2.74 15.57
C TYR A 240 -10.39 -3.66 15.24
N THR A 241 -10.81 -3.59 14.00
CA THR A 241 -11.95 -4.30 13.47
C THR A 241 -11.63 -4.89 12.11
N LEU A 242 -12.23 -5.99 11.79
CA LEU A 242 -12.19 -6.65 10.48
C LEU A 242 -13.59 -7.12 10.14
N ASP A 243 -13.88 -7.08 8.87
CA ASP A 243 -15.11 -7.64 8.33
C ASP A 243 -14.93 -9.10 7.90
N LYS A 244 -16.04 -9.82 7.77
CA LYS A 244 -16.14 -11.19 7.26
C LYS A 244 -17.26 -11.23 6.25
N MET A 245 -17.07 -11.96 5.18
CA MET A 245 -18.12 -12.15 4.17
C MET A 245 -18.63 -13.57 4.19
N THR A 246 -19.95 -13.73 4.07
CA THR A 246 -20.62 -15.03 3.96
C THR A 246 -19.99 -15.91 2.88
N GLY A 247 -19.77 -17.18 3.19
CA GLY A 247 -19.18 -18.17 2.27
C GLY A 247 -17.66 -18.06 2.07
N THR A 248 -16.96 -17.14 2.77
CA THR A 248 -15.50 -17.02 2.68
C THR A 248 -14.81 -17.14 4.04
N ARG A 249 -13.49 -17.42 4.02
CA ARG A 249 -12.65 -17.41 5.23
C ARG A 249 -11.76 -16.17 5.33
N ASN A 250 -11.83 -15.28 4.34
CA ASN A 250 -11.02 -14.08 4.29
C ASN A 250 -11.44 -13.08 5.38
N SER A 251 -10.58 -12.12 5.64
CA SER A 251 -10.89 -10.94 6.46
C SER A 251 -10.78 -9.71 5.56
N TYR A 252 -11.67 -8.78 5.75
CA TYR A 252 -11.85 -7.61 4.89
C TYR A 252 -11.75 -6.31 5.69
N GLY A 253 -11.57 -5.20 5.01
CA GLY A 253 -11.79 -3.87 5.57
C GLY A 253 -13.27 -3.60 5.78
N VAL A 254 -13.61 -2.80 6.79
CA VAL A 254 -14.97 -2.32 7.02
C VAL A 254 -15.29 -1.16 6.07
N TYR A 255 -16.58 -0.89 5.85
CA TYR A 255 -17.02 0.14 4.91
C TYR A 255 -17.16 1.52 5.56
N LYS A 256 -17.71 1.59 6.79
CA LYS A 256 -17.93 2.85 7.50
C LYS A 256 -17.71 2.67 9.00
N ILE A 257 -17.15 3.69 9.64
CA ILE A 257 -17.13 3.78 11.10
C ILE A 257 -17.66 5.16 11.52
N SER A 258 -18.49 5.19 12.56
CA SER A 258 -18.99 6.41 13.17
C SER A 258 -18.89 6.40 14.68
N LEU A 259 -18.53 7.54 15.27
CA LEU A 259 -18.41 7.79 16.70
C LEU A 259 -19.50 8.75 17.14
N TRP A 260 -20.29 8.34 18.11
CA TRP A 260 -21.35 9.14 18.71
C TRP A 260 -21.07 9.35 20.19
N VAL A 261 -21.34 10.55 20.70
CA VAL A 261 -21.19 10.89 22.11
C VAL A 261 -22.45 11.61 22.58
N ASN A 262 -23.11 11.09 23.61
CA ASN A 262 -24.37 11.61 24.13
C ASN A 262 -25.42 11.83 23.03
N GLY A 263 -25.51 10.87 22.08
CA GLY A 263 -26.46 10.91 20.96
C GLY A 263 -26.08 11.84 19.80
N SER A 264 -24.91 12.52 19.85
CA SER A 264 -24.42 13.39 18.77
C SER A 264 -23.26 12.74 18.04
N GLU A 265 -23.30 12.71 16.70
CA GLU A 265 -22.18 12.23 15.87
C GLU A 265 -20.99 13.19 16.00
N LYS A 266 -19.83 12.64 16.38
CA LYS A 266 -18.57 13.38 16.56
C LYS A 266 -17.57 13.15 15.44
N LEU A 267 -17.57 11.96 14.86
CA LEU A 267 -16.74 11.63 13.72
C LEU A 267 -17.38 10.51 12.92
N SER A 268 -17.29 10.59 11.60
CA SER A 268 -17.52 9.43 10.73
C SER A 268 -16.63 9.49 9.50
N TYR A 269 -16.33 8.31 8.96
CA TYR A 269 -15.63 8.15 7.70
C TYR A 269 -16.15 6.92 6.95
N THR A 270 -16.13 7.04 5.61
CA THR A 270 -16.67 6.04 4.68
C THR A 270 -15.68 5.80 3.55
N PHE A 271 -15.59 4.55 3.12
CA PHE A 271 -14.66 4.14 2.09
C PHE A 271 -15.36 3.99 0.72
N ASP A 272 -15.77 5.11 0.13
CA ASP A 272 -16.38 5.19 -1.21
C ASP A 272 -15.33 5.45 -2.29
N GLU A 273 -14.35 6.30 -1.97
CA GLU A 273 -13.34 6.82 -2.89
C GLU A 273 -11.97 6.88 -2.23
N LEU A 274 -10.92 6.58 -2.99
CA LEU A 274 -9.53 6.82 -2.66
C LEU A 274 -8.97 7.90 -3.56
N VAL A 275 -8.64 9.04 -2.98
CA VAL A 275 -8.03 10.15 -3.70
C VAL A 275 -6.54 9.88 -3.91
N LYS A 276 -6.10 10.05 -5.16
CA LYS A 276 -4.70 9.85 -5.55
C LYS A 276 -3.74 10.69 -4.69
N GLY A 277 -2.74 10.02 -4.11
CA GLY A 277 -1.71 10.67 -3.30
C GLY A 277 -2.02 10.73 -1.80
N GLU A 278 -3.19 10.24 -1.37
CA GLU A 278 -3.57 10.20 0.04
C GLU A 278 -3.05 8.96 0.79
N ASP A 279 -2.54 7.93 0.11
CA ASP A 279 -2.01 6.71 0.73
C ASP A 279 -1.10 6.95 1.95
N PRO A 280 -0.15 7.93 1.95
CA PRO A 280 0.71 8.14 3.11
C PRO A 280 -0.07 8.48 4.39
N TYR A 281 -1.25 9.11 4.26
CA TYR A 281 -2.08 9.50 5.40
C TYR A 281 -2.80 8.32 6.06
N LEU A 282 -2.86 7.13 5.43
CA LEU A 282 -3.30 5.90 6.08
C LEU A 282 -2.57 5.70 7.42
N ASN A 283 -1.28 5.95 7.43
CA ASN A 283 -0.46 5.79 8.63
C ASN A 283 -0.78 6.81 9.75
N THR A 284 -1.52 7.87 9.44
CA THR A 284 -2.07 8.80 10.44
C THR A 284 -3.50 8.44 10.88
N LEU A 285 -4.20 7.62 10.09
CA LEU A 285 -5.48 7.04 10.47
C LEU A 285 -5.32 5.97 11.55
N ILE A 286 -4.22 5.21 11.51
CA ILE A 286 -3.99 4.11 12.46
C ILE A 286 -3.08 4.53 13.62
N ASP A 287 -3.14 3.79 14.71
CA ASP A 287 -2.11 3.82 15.75
C ASP A 287 -0.81 3.21 15.20
N PHE A 288 -0.01 4.06 14.56
CA PHE A 288 1.21 3.63 13.89
C PHE A 288 2.27 3.04 14.84
N PRO A 289 2.50 3.58 16.05
CA PRO A 289 3.36 2.95 17.05
C PRO A 289 2.96 1.52 17.38
N LEU A 290 1.68 1.29 17.65
CA LEU A 290 1.15 -0.05 17.93
C LEU A 290 1.27 -0.97 16.71
N TYR A 291 0.99 -0.46 15.51
CA TYR A 291 1.17 -1.22 14.25
C TYR A 291 2.62 -1.68 14.06
N VAL A 292 3.60 -0.80 14.26
CA VAL A 292 5.03 -1.17 14.13
C VAL A 292 5.43 -2.23 15.16
N LYS A 293 4.87 -2.16 16.37
CA LYS A 293 5.17 -3.08 17.47
C LYS A 293 4.51 -4.45 17.30
N THR A 294 3.28 -4.51 16.79
CA THR A 294 2.42 -5.71 16.87
C THR A 294 1.87 -6.18 15.52
N GLY A 295 1.92 -5.34 14.49
CA GLY A 295 1.22 -5.55 13.22
C GLY A 295 -0.28 -5.20 13.25
N THR A 296 -0.82 -4.80 14.41
CA THR A 296 -2.26 -4.50 14.60
C THR A 296 -2.59 -3.10 14.13
N ARG A 297 -3.58 -2.94 13.25
CA ARG A 297 -4.01 -1.66 12.71
C ARG A 297 -5.24 -1.14 13.46
N VAL A 298 -5.04 -0.56 14.64
CA VAL A 298 -6.11 0.16 15.36
C VAL A 298 -6.41 1.44 14.61
N GLN A 299 -7.63 1.58 14.07
CA GLN A 299 -8.10 2.79 13.40
C GLN A 299 -8.51 3.82 14.46
N ARG A 300 -8.00 5.04 14.34
CA ARG A 300 -8.34 6.14 15.23
C ARG A 300 -9.74 6.66 14.93
N LEU A 301 -10.52 6.86 15.98
CA LEU A 301 -11.83 7.50 15.94
C LEU A 301 -11.71 8.99 16.30
N TYR A 302 -10.58 9.56 15.98
CA TYR A 302 -10.30 10.99 16.05
C TYR A 302 -9.35 11.39 14.92
N ARG A 303 -9.49 12.62 14.45
CA ARG A 303 -8.67 13.14 13.35
C ARG A 303 -7.50 13.94 13.91
N GLU A 304 -6.29 13.50 13.64
CA GLU A 304 -5.10 14.31 13.90
C GLU A 304 -5.03 15.49 12.90
N PRO A 305 -4.54 16.68 13.30
CA PRO A 305 -4.52 17.87 12.44
C PRO A 305 -3.82 17.69 11.10
N GLN A 306 -2.83 16.80 11.04
CA GLN A 306 -2.07 16.48 9.84
C GLN A 306 -2.73 15.42 8.94
N ASN A 307 -3.79 14.76 9.41
CA ASN A 307 -4.52 13.78 8.61
C ASN A 307 -5.41 14.46 7.57
N LYS A 308 -5.07 14.30 6.29
CA LYS A 308 -5.76 14.94 5.16
C LYS A 308 -6.55 13.95 4.30
N LEU A 309 -6.88 12.77 4.84
CA LEU A 309 -7.73 11.83 4.13
C LEU A 309 -9.09 12.45 3.83
N SER A 310 -9.57 12.28 2.63
CA SER A 310 -10.89 12.74 2.16
C SER A 310 -12.04 11.84 2.60
N ILE A 311 -11.74 10.70 3.23
CA ILE A 311 -12.74 9.70 3.66
C ILE A 311 -13.71 10.21 4.74
N TYR A 312 -13.37 11.28 5.46
CA TYR A 312 -14.20 11.80 6.56
C TYR A 312 -15.46 12.49 6.05
N THR A 313 -16.60 12.07 6.58
CA THR A 313 -17.93 12.58 6.23
C THR A 313 -18.44 13.65 7.21
N THR A 314 -17.80 13.78 8.38
CA THR A 314 -18.08 14.87 9.34
C THR A 314 -17.27 16.14 9.00
N PRO A 315 -17.76 17.33 9.37
CA PRO A 315 -17.02 18.58 9.22
C PRO A 315 -15.62 18.51 9.86
N GLN A 316 -14.70 19.34 9.40
CA GLN A 316 -13.31 19.33 9.88
C GLN A 316 -13.19 19.71 11.36
N GLU A 317 -14.12 20.51 11.87
CA GLU A 317 -14.20 20.94 13.27
C GLU A 317 -14.61 19.79 14.21
N SER A 318 -15.25 18.75 13.67
CA SER A 318 -15.58 17.51 14.38
C SER A 318 -14.40 16.55 14.28
N ASP A 319 -13.43 16.71 15.19
CA ASP A 319 -12.20 15.92 15.20
C ASP A 319 -12.32 14.57 15.92
N GLY A 320 -13.49 14.26 16.51
CA GLY A 320 -13.74 13.01 17.25
C GLY A 320 -13.13 12.97 18.66
N ILE A 321 -12.49 14.04 19.11
CA ILE A 321 -11.93 14.13 20.46
C ILE A 321 -13.06 14.48 21.45
N ILE A 322 -13.12 13.72 22.56
CA ILE A 322 -14.08 13.91 23.64
C ILE A 322 -13.43 14.77 24.71
N GLN A 323 -13.98 15.97 24.96
CA GLN A 323 -13.57 16.80 26.08
C GLN A 323 -14.27 16.29 27.36
N VAL A 324 -13.53 15.69 28.25
CA VAL A 324 -14.02 15.08 29.49
C VAL A 324 -13.85 16.05 30.65
N GLU A 325 -14.96 16.49 31.24
CA GLU A 325 -15.02 17.40 32.38
C GLU A 325 -15.32 16.63 33.67
N ASP A 326 -14.80 17.14 34.79
CA ASP A 326 -14.98 16.54 36.12
C ASP A 326 -16.46 16.43 36.51
N GLY A 327 -16.86 15.28 37.02
CA GLY A 327 -18.23 14.99 37.45
C GLY A 327 -19.24 14.71 36.32
N MET A 328 -18.83 14.78 35.05
CA MET A 328 -19.71 14.52 33.90
C MET A 328 -19.59 13.06 33.43
N THR A 329 -20.68 12.50 32.93
CA THR A 329 -20.68 11.15 32.32
C THR A 329 -20.97 11.24 30.83
N TYR A 330 -20.19 10.53 30.02
CA TYR A 330 -20.31 10.48 28.57
C TYR A 330 -20.70 9.07 28.12
N LEU A 331 -21.81 9.00 27.37
CA LEU A 331 -22.27 7.78 26.72
C LEU A 331 -21.71 7.78 25.29
N VAL A 332 -20.82 6.85 25.02
CA VAL A 332 -20.14 6.72 23.72
C VAL A 332 -20.68 5.50 23.00
N GLU A 333 -21.05 5.68 21.74
CA GLU A 333 -21.44 4.63 20.82
C GLU A 333 -20.56 4.66 19.58
N VAL A 334 -19.97 3.50 19.22
CA VAL A 334 -19.22 3.33 17.97
C VAL A 334 -19.96 2.36 17.09
N LYS A 335 -20.38 2.80 15.89
CA LYS A 335 -21.02 1.94 14.88
C LYS A 335 -20.00 1.61 13.79
N ILE A 336 -19.89 0.34 13.48
CA ILE A 336 -19.01 -0.21 12.45
C ILE A 336 -19.88 -0.92 11.44
N GLU A 337 -19.87 -0.45 10.20
CA GLU A 337 -20.72 -0.99 9.13
C GLU A 337 -19.85 -1.64 8.05
N ASP A 338 -20.31 -2.76 7.51
CA ASP A 338 -19.85 -3.29 6.23
C ASP A 338 -20.58 -2.63 5.06
N PHE A 339 -20.26 -3.04 3.83
CA PHE A 339 -20.92 -2.52 2.63
C PHE A 339 -22.40 -2.93 2.55
N ASN A 340 -22.77 -4.09 3.08
CA ASN A 340 -24.13 -4.64 3.07
C ASN A 340 -25.02 -4.09 4.17
N LYS A 341 -24.51 -3.18 5.01
CA LYS A 341 -25.21 -2.54 6.13
C LYS A 341 -25.40 -3.44 7.35
N ASN A 342 -24.62 -4.51 7.46
CA ASN A 342 -24.52 -5.21 8.73
C ASN A 342 -23.72 -4.34 9.70
N ILE A 343 -24.24 -4.15 10.92
CA ILE A 343 -23.72 -3.18 11.88
C ILE A 343 -23.29 -3.88 13.15
N THR A 344 -22.09 -3.58 13.62
CA THR A 344 -21.63 -3.87 14.96
C THR A 344 -21.56 -2.60 15.78
N THR A 345 -22.13 -2.62 16.98
CA THR A 345 -22.16 -1.50 17.92
C THR A 345 -21.30 -1.79 19.14
N LEU A 346 -20.47 -0.80 19.56
CA LEU A 346 -19.76 -0.81 20.83
C LEU A 346 -20.32 0.33 21.70
N ASN A 347 -20.61 0.02 22.95
CA ASN A 347 -21.07 0.98 23.95
C ASN A 347 -20.02 1.15 25.05
N LEU A 348 -19.55 2.40 25.28
CA LEU A 348 -18.59 2.75 26.32
C LEU A 348 -19.15 3.88 27.21
N THR A 349 -18.99 3.76 28.51
CA THR A 349 -19.24 4.86 29.44
C THR A 349 -17.91 5.43 29.93
N ILE A 350 -17.75 6.76 29.79
CA ILE A 350 -16.60 7.51 30.32
C ILE A 350 -17.11 8.41 31.45
N ASP A 351 -16.58 8.22 32.66
CA ASP A 351 -16.86 9.12 33.78
C ASP A 351 -15.73 10.14 33.90
N GLY A 352 -16.09 11.39 33.87
CA GLY A 352 -15.20 12.51 34.12
C GLY A 352 -14.78 12.55 35.59
N LYS A 353 -13.50 12.36 35.86
CA LYS A 353 -12.95 12.40 37.20
C LYS A 353 -11.57 13.03 37.19
N LYS A 354 -11.46 14.18 37.86
CA LYS A 354 -10.16 14.84 38.02
C LYS A 354 -9.36 14.16 39.13
N GLU A 355 -8.30 13.48 38.75
CA GLU A 355 -7.39 12.77 39.64
C GLU A 355 -5.96 13.22 39.41
N PRO A 356 -5.05 13.09 40.43
CA PRO A 356 -3.64 13.30 40.20
C PRO A 356 -3.10 12.37 39.12
N ILE A 357 -2.35 12.94 38.19
CA ILE A 357 -1.67 12.16 37.14
C ILE A 357 -0.43 11.52 37.75
N THR A 358 -0.44 10.20 37.89
CA THR A 358 0.64 9.42 38.50
C THR A 358 1.53 8.73 37.46
N GLY A 359 1.01 8.43 36.29
CA GLY A 359 1.73 7.84 35.15
C GLY A 359 1.95 8.86 34.06
N LEU A 360 3.11 9.52 34.06
CA LEU A 360 3.47 10.51 33.05
C LEU A 360 3.96 9.84 31.76
N ARG A 361 3.66 10.48 30.63
CA ARG A 361 4.23 10.07 29.33
C ARG A 361 5.74 10.31 29.35
N PRO A 362 6.56 9.35 28.84
CA PRO A 362 8.00 9.56 28.72
C PRO A 362 8.32 10.81 27.90
N GLU A 363 9.26 11.62 28.39
CA GLU A 363 9.74 12.79 27.64
C GLU A 363 10.44 12.37 26.34
N SER A 364 10.18 13.10 25.28
CA SER A 364 10.87 12.93 24.01
C SER A 364 12.31 13.42 24.11
N LYS A 365 13.27 12.57 23.71
CA LYS A 365 14.71 12.87 23.74
C LYS A 365 15.21 13.21 22.34
N GLY A 366 16.28 14.02 22.28
CA GLY A 366 16.98 14.34 21.04
C GLY A 366 16.94 15.82 20.67
N THR A 367 17.31 16.11 19.44
CA THR A 367 17.30 17.45 18.86
C THR A 367 15.93 17.73 18.24
N PRO A 368 15.35 18.92 18.42
CA PRO A 368 14.11 19.28 17.73
C PRO A 368 14.23 19.16 16.20
N LEU A 369 13.21 18.57 15.59
CA LEU A 369 13.01 18.49 14.14
C LEU A 369 11.72 19.22 13.80
N VAL A 370 11.80 20.21 12.92
CA VAL A 370 10.64 20.97 12.43
C VAL A 370 10.22 20.40 11.09
N ALA A 371 9.01 19.85 11.02
CA ALA A 371 8.52 19.13 9.84
C ALA A 371 8.39 20.02 8.59
N LYS A 372 8.11 21.31 8.77
CA LYS A 372 7.88 22.28 7.68
C LYS A 372 9.15 22.99 7.20
N ARG A 373 10.32 22.43 7.44
CA ARG A 373 11.59 22.93 6.90
C ARG A 373 12.58 21.81 6.69
N ASP A 374 13.60 22.08 5.90
CA ASP A 374 14.75 21.20 5.74
C ASP A 374 15.53 21.09 7.06
N ASN A 375 15.91 19.89 7.42
CA ASN A 375 16.74 19.62 8.60
C ASN A 375 17.99 18.85 8.18
N MET A 376 19.13 19.22 8.72
CA MET A 376 20.42 18.57 8.43
C MET A 376 21.17 18.26 9.71
N TYR A 377 21.56 17.01 9.86
CA TYR A 377 22.35 16.52 10.98
C TYR A 377 23.65 15.93 10.48
N LYS A 378 24.77 16.43 10.97
CA LYS A 378 26.11 15.97 10.60
C LYS A 378 26.77 15.28 11.78
N THR A 379 27.46 14.20 11.49
CA THR A 379 28.38 13.52 12.37
C THR A 379 29.80 13.64 11.78
N GLU A 380 30.77 12.86 12.24
CA GLU A 380 32.14 12.94 11.75
C GLU A 380 32.26 12.72 10.24
N ASN A 381 31.67 11.63 9.72
CA ASN A 381 31.74 11.24 8.31
C ASN A 381 30.39 10.80 7.73
N MET A 382 29.27 11.20 8.35
CA MET A 382 27.93 10.88 7.89
C MET A 382 27.03 12.12 7.98
N THR A 383 26.06 12.21 7.07
CA THR A 383 25.06 13.27 7.07
C THR A 383 23.67 12.67 6.90
N VAL A 384 22.72 13.20 7.66
CA VAL A 384 21.29 12.93 7.50
C VAL A 384 20.63 14.22 7.05
N TYR A 385 20.06 14.22 5.85
CA TYR A 385 19.29 15.33 5.31
C TYR A 385 17.83 14.93 5.20
N ILE A 386 16.99 15.64 5.94
CA ILE A 386 15.55 15.40 6.06
C ILE A 386 14.85 16.60 5.40
N PRO A 387 14.34 16.44 4.17
CA PRO A 387 13.56 17.48 3.49
C PRO A 387 12.33 17.89 4.29
N GLU A 388 11.83 19.10 4.05
CA GLU A 388 10.52 19.52 4.53
C GLU A 388 9.44 18.49 4.17
N ASP A 389 8.39 18.39 4.96
CA ASP A 389 7.28 17.43 4.78
C ASP A 389 7.69 15.95 4.78
N THR A 390 8.89 15.60 5.26
CA THR A 390 9.27 14.19 5.47
C THR A 390 8.51 13.59 6.65
N PHE A 391 8.32 14.36 7.72
CA PHE A 391 7.47 14.00 8.86
C PHE A 391 6.13 14.71 8.78
N PHE A 392 5.10 14.13 9.37
CA PHE A 392 3.76 14.74 9.40
C PHE A 392 3.68 15.91 10.39
N GLN A 393 4.50 15.92 11.43
CA GLN A 393 4.51 16.91 12.50
C GLN A 393 5.92 17.09 13.08
N ASP A 394 6.10 18.16 13.81
CA ASP A 394 7.33 18.42 14.56
C ASP A 394 7.59 17.29 15.56
N THR A 395 8.85 16.98 15.78
CA THR A 395 9.27 15.89 16.66
C THR A 395 10.69 16.11 17.19
N PHE A 396 11.21 15.11 17.89
CA PHE A 396 12.61 15.05 18.30
C PHE A 396 13.31 13.92 17.58
N ILE A 397 14.58 14.11 17.25
CA ILE A 397 15.39 13.11 16.56
C ILE A 397 16.77 12.98 17.20
N GLU A 398 17.24 11.77 17.34
CA GLU A 398 18.63 11.47 17.68
C GLU A 398 19.34 10.94 16.43
N VAL A 399 20.41 11.64 16.04
CA VAL A 399 21.32 11.18 14.99
C VAL A 399 22.66 10.91 15.64
N LYS A 400 23.07 9.65 15.68
CA LYS A 400 24.31 9.21 16.34
C LYS A 400 25.14 8.37 15.39
N GLN A 401 26.44 8.57 15.45
CA GLN A 401 27.42 7.70 14.82
C GLN A 401 28.15 6.89 15.88
N LYS A 402 28.28 5.58 15.63
CA LYS A 402 29.15 4.70 16.41
C LYS A 402 29.98 3.85 15.46
N GLY A 403 31.26 4.22 15.28
CA GLY A 403 32.09 3.65 14.22
C GLY A 403 31.42 3.83 12.87
N ASP A 404 31.21 2.75 12.12
CA ASP A 404 30.59 2.73 10.80
C ASP A 404 29.05 2.71 10.82
N THR A 405 28.44 2.79 11.99
CA THR A 405 26.98 2.73 12.13
C THR A 405 26.40 4.11 12.35
N LEU A 406 25.53 4.54 11.44
CA LEU A 406 24.63 5.65 11.59
C LEU A 406 23.33 5.17 12.26
N SER A 407 22.93 5.81 13.34
CA SER A 407 21.66 5.57 14.01
C SER A 407 20.79 6.81 13.90
N VAL A 408 19.60 6.65 13.33
CA VAL A 408 18.59 7.70 13.19
C VAL A 408 17.35 7.24 13.95
N VAL A 409 17.11 7.85 15.10
CA VAL A 409 16.04 7.47 16.04
C VAL A 409 15.16 8.67 16.33
N ALA A 410 13.86 8.47 16.25
CA ALA A 410 12.83 9.39 16.69
C ALA A 410 11.71 8.60 17.36
N PRO A 411 10.78 9.24 18.09
CA PRO A 411 9.55 8.58 18.51
C PRO A 411 8.90 7.87 17.33
N THR A 412 8.33 6.69 17.57
CA THR A 412 7.73 5.89 16.49
C THR A 412 6.57 6.63 15.88
N GLN A 413 6.76 7.14 14.68
CA GLN A 413 5.76 7.83 13.89
C GLN A 413 5.96 7.53 12.40
N PRO A 414 4.93 7.65 11.57
CA PRO A 414 5.05 7.44 10.13
C PRO A 414 5.89 8.53 9.47
N LEU A 415 6.54 8.16 8.37
CA LEU A 415 7.16 9.10 7.46
C LEU A 415 6.25 9.30 6.24
N LYS A 416 6.02 10.55 5.86
CA LYS A 416 5.29 10.90 4.65
C LYS A 416 6.16 10.69 3.42
N ASN A 417 7.43 11.14 3.48
CA ASN A 417 8.38 11.08 2.39
C ASN A 417 9.68 10.38 2.80
N GLN A 418 10.57 10.18 1.82
CA GLN A 418 11.92 9.67 2.04
C GLN A 418 12.84 10.78 2.54
N TYR A 419 13.87 10.40 3.29
CA TYR A 419 14.99 11.26 3.64
C TYR A 419 16.32 10.68 3.14
N ASN A 420 17.36 11.49 3.11
CA ASN A 420 18.66 11.11 2.59
C ASN A 420 19.65 10.81 3.73
N ILE A 421 20.36 9.72 3.58
CA ILE A 421 21.53 9.39 4.38
C ILE A 421 22.76 9.37 3.49
N VAL A 422 23.83 9.98 3.95
CA VAL A 422 25.06 10.16 3.18
C VAL A 422 26.23 9.71 4.04
N PHE A 423 27.13 8.94 3.44
CA PHE A 423 28.32 8.42 4.07
C PHE A 423 29.56 8.83 3.27
N ASP A 424 30.63 9.21 3.96
CA ASP A 424 31.96 9.28 3.40
C ASP A 424 32.58 7.87 3.39
N ALA A 425 32.90 7.40 2.18
CA ALA A 425 33.50 6.08 1.92
C ALA A 425 35.01 6.14 1.66
N SER A 426 35.68 7.25 1.99
CA SER A 426 37.14 7.47 1.73
C SER A 426 38.04 6.41 2.34
N LYS A 427 37.54 5.65 3.33
CA LYS A 427 38.27 4.52 3.93
C LYS A 427 38.38 3.30 3.00
N TYR A 428 37.58 3.21 1.93
CA TYR A 428 37.64 2.14 0.94
C TYR A 428 38.59 2.52 -0.18
N THR A 429 39.28 1.51 -0.72
CA THR A 429 40.16 1.69 -1.89
C THR A 429 39.34 1.93 -3.16
N GLU A 430 39.95 2.51 -4.19
CA GLU A 430 39.29 2.70 -5.51
C GLU A 430 38.72 1.38 -6.07
N ALA A 431 39.41 0.26 -5.89
CA ALA A 431 38.94 -1.06 -6.31
C ALA A 431 37.71 -1.56 -5.52
N GLN A 432 37.51 -1.11 -4.28
CA GLN A 432 36.39 -1.49 -3.45
C GLN A 432 35.17 -0.59 -3.65
N LEU A 433 35.36 0.69 -3.97
CA LEU A 433 34.30 1.70 -4.06
C LEU A 433 33.12 1.28 -4.95
N PRO A 434 33.31 0.61 -6.11
CA PRO A 434 32.17 0.18 -6.94
C PRO A 434 31.21 -0.78 -6.22
N TYR A 435 31.69 -1.52 -5.25
CA TYR A 435 30.94 -2.52 -4.48
C TYR A 435 30.43 -2.06 -3.13
N VAL A 436 30.80 -0.83 -2.72
CA VAL A 436 30.34 -0.25 -1.45
C VAL A 436 28.86 0.13 -1.57
N CYS A 437 28.07 -0.27 -0.60
CA CYS A 437 26.64 0.05 -0.55
C CYS A 437 26.17 0.28 0.88
N ILE A 438 24.98 0.86 1.01
CA ILE A 438 24.32 1.12 2.28
C ILE A 438 23.39 -0.04 2.60
N ALA A 439 23.42 -0.49 3.85
CA ALA A 439 22.48 -1.46 4.38
C ALA A 439 21.78 -0.92 5.63
N SER A 440 20.47 -1.15 5.75
CA SER A 440 19.79 -1.04 7.02
C SER A 440 20.05 -2.28 7.89
N VAL A 441 20.15 -2.07 9.20
CA VAL A 441 20.46 -3.15 10.16
C VAL A 441 19.25 -3.39 11.05
N LYS A 442 18.70 -4.62 11.05
CA LYS A 442 17.50 -4.97 11.82
C LYS A 442 17.73 -6.18 12.73
N GLY A 443 16.95 -6.22 13.80
CA GLY A 443 16.90 -7.35 14.74
C GLY A 443 18.12 -7.47 15.65
N LYS A 444 18.03 -8.42 16.61
CA LYS A 444 19.11 -8.71 17.57
C LYS A 444 20.39 -9.23 16.89
N ASN A 445 20.24 -10.00 15.80
CA ASN A 445 21.35 -10.57 15.04
C ASN A 445 21.96 -9.59 14.02
N SER A 446 21.59 -8.31 14.07
CA SER A 446 22.12 -7.26 13.18
C SER A 446 22.09 -7.64 11.69
N LYS A 447 20.98 -8.28 11.25
CA LYS A 447 20.81 -8.66 9.85
C LYS A 447 20.78 -7.43 8.96
N LYS A 448 21.58 -7.45 7.90
CA LYS A 448 21.73 -6.36 6.93
C LYS A 448 20.72 -6.52 5.79
N TYR A 449 20.13 -5.40 5.36
CA TYR A 449 19.22 -5.33 4.21
C TYR A 449 19.66 -4.20 3.31
N TYR A 450 19.97 -4.52 2.07
CA TYR A 450 20.42 -3.57 1.06
C TYR A 450 19.45 -2.38 0.94
N GLN A 451 20.04 -1.17 0.79
CA GLN A 451 19.33 0.06 0.44
C GLN A 451 19.81 0.50 -0.93
N TYR A 452 18.90 0.90 -1.82
CA TYR A 452 19.31 1.39 -3.14
C TYR A 452 20.31 2.53 -2.97
N THR A 453 21.51 2.33 -3.51
CA THR A 453 22.68 3.14 -3.21
C THR A 453 23.12 3.94 -4.41
N TYR A 454 23.27 5.24 -4.24
CA TYR A 454 23.89 6.15 -5.20
C TYR A 454 25.34 6.39 -4.79
N ARG A 455 26.23 6.39 -5.76
CA ARG A 455 27.67 6.64 -5.55
C ARG A 455 28.14 7.76 -6.47
N LYS A 456 28.93 8.66 -5.90
CA LYS A 456 29.65 9.68 -6.64
C LYS A 456 30.98 9.93 -5.91
N ASP A 457 32.08 9.63 -6.56
CA ASP A 457 33.42 9.67 -5.94
C ASP A 457 33.43 8.83 -4.64
N ASN A 458 33.91 9.40 -3.55
CA ASN A 458 33.92 8.78 -2.22
C ASN A 458 32.60 8.96 -1.44
N ILE A 459 31.57 9.53 -2.05
CA ILE A 459 30.29 9.75 -1.38
C ILE A 459 29.30 8.67 -1.77
N VAL A 460 28.72 8.06 -0.75
CA VAL A 460 27.72 6.99 -0.90
C VAL A 460 26.42 7.44 -0.21
N SER A 461 25.31 7.43 -0.91
CA SER A 461 24.05 7.92 -0.37
C SER A 461 22.87 7.00 -0.68
N ALA A 462 21.84 7.07 0.15
CA ALA A 462 20.57 6.39 -0.09
C ALA A 462 19.39 7.27 0.33
N LYS A 463 18.27 7.11 -0.39
CA LYS A 463 16.96 7.62 0.02
C LYS A 463 16.25 6.53 0.80
N VAL A 464 15.89 6.80 2.05
CA VAL A 464 15.28 5.80 2.94
C VAL A 464 13.95 6.29 3.50
N LYS A 465 13.02 5.37 3.72
CA LYS A 465 11.67 5.64 4.25
C LYS A 465 11.44 4.98 5.62
N THR A 466 12.51 4.63 6.31
CA THR A 466 12.44 4.00 7.65
C THR A 466 13.50 4.61 8.55
N LEU A 467 13.16 4.82 9.80
CA LEU A 467 14.12 5.13 10.86
C LEU A 467 14.90 3.86 11.24
N GLY A 468 16.06 4.02 11.85
CA GLY A 468 16.83 2.89 12.34
C GLY A 468 18.35 3.03 12.17
N ARG A 469 19.02 1.89 12.08
CA ARG A 469 20.48 1.81 11.93
C ARG A 469 20.88 1.52 10.49
N PHE A 470 21.92 2.20 10.03
CA PHE A 470 22.46 2.06 8.68
C PHE A 470 23.97 1.90 8.74
N VAL A 471 24.54 1.12 7.84
CA VAL A 471 25.99 0.89 7.76
C VAL A 471 26.45 0.87 6.31
N LEU A 472 27.71 1.26 6.09
CA LEU A 472 28.39 0.90 4.85
C LEU A 472 28.78 -0.58 4.90
N THR A 473 28.66 -1.24 3.78
CA THR A 473 29.09 -2.63 3.56
C THR A 473 29.47 -2.81 2.10
N THR A 474 30.02 -3.95 1.74
CA THR A 474 30.33 -4.29 0.35
C THR A 474 29.52 -5.49 -0.08
N ASP A 475 29.18 -5.52 -1.37
CA ASP A 475 28.70 -6.70 -2.06
C ASP A 475 29.64 -7.00 -3.23
N THR A 476 30.40 -8.08 -3.12
CA THR A 476 31.41 -8.47 -4.12
C THR A 476 31.08 -9.78 -4.80
N LYS A 477 29.91 -10.36 -4.52
CA LYS A 477 29.50 -11.64 -5.09
C LYS A 477 28.55 -11.41 -6.23
N ALA A 478 28.88 -11.98 -7.38
CA ALA A 478 28.00 -11.95 -8.54
C ALA A 478 26.77 -12.87 -8.34
N PRO A 479 25.64 -12.56 -9.01
CA PRO A 479 24.45 -13.40 -8.98
C PRO A 479 24.73 -14.84 -9.43
N MET A 480 24.02 -15.80 -8.85
CA MET A 480 24.09 -17.19 -9.27
C MET A 480 23.04 -17.45 -10.36
N ILE A 481 23.49 -18.04 -11.48
CA ILE A 481 22.64 -18.45 -12.60
C ILE A 481 22.61 -19.97 -12.68
N LYS A 482 21.42 -20.59 -12.66
CA LYS A 482 21.24 -22.04 -12.73
C LYS A 482 20.12 -22.41 -13.71
N PRO A 483 20.40 -23.13 -14.81
CA PRO A 483 19.36 -23.73 -15.65
C PRO A 483 18.45 -24.65 -14.83
N LEU A 484 17.14 -24.67 -15.12
CA LEU A 484 16.15 -25.47 -14.39
C LEU A 484 15.65 -26.67 -15.20
N ASN A 485 15.38 -26.51 -16.51
CA ASN A 485 14.80 -27.52 -17.37
C ASN A 485 15.67 -27.89 -18.58
N PHE A 486 16.94 -27.47 -18.56
CA PHE A 486 17.95 -27.82 -19.53
C PHE A 486 19.34 -27.89 -18.83
N SER A 487 20.35 -28.46 -19.48
CA SER A 487 21.66 -28.65 -18.85
C SER A 487 22.68 -27.61 -19.32
N LYS A 488 23.90 -27.62 -18.71
CA LYS A 488 25.01 -26.76 -19.14
C LYS A 488 25.75 -27.29 -20.39
N VAL A 489 25.40 -28.48 -20.88
CA VAL A 489 25.91 -29.06 -22.10
C VAL A 489 24.91 -28.90 -23.24
N LYS A 490 25.30 -29.25 -24.47
CA LYS A 490 24.43 -29.11 -25.66
C LYS A 490 23.06 -29.76 -25.46
N ASN A 491 21.98 -28.96 -25.64
CA ASN A 491 20.60 -29.38 -25.39
C ASN A 491 19.76 -29.37 -26.67
N ASN A 492 18.96 -30.43 -26.86
CA ASN A 492 17.90 -30.40 -27.85
C ASN A 492 16.65 -29.68 -27.23
N ILE A 493 16.28 -28.53 -27.79
CA ILE A 493 15.17 -27.71 -27.33
C ILE A 493 13.85 -28.00 -28.02
N ALA A 494 13.79 -28.90 -29.02
CA ALA A 494 12.58 -29.17 -29.81
C ALA A 494 11.39 -29.70 -28.98
N LYS A 495 11.64 -30.29 -27.81
CA LYS A 495 10.60 -30.80 -26.88
C LYS A 495 10.30 -29.87 -25.72
N LEU A 496 10.88 -28.69 -25.74
CA LEU A 496 10.68 -27.68 -24.69
C LEU A 496 9.75 -26.57 -25.20
N ASP A 497 8.82 -26.12 -24.37
CA ASP A 497 8.03 -24.91 -24.64
C ASP A 497 8.79 -23.65 -24.18
N LYS A 498 9.59 -23.78 -23.14
CA LYS A 498 10.26 -22.66 -22.48
C LYS A 498 11.67 -23.05 -21.99
N LEU A 499 12.60 -22.09 -22.01
CA LEU A 499 13.84 -22.17 -21.25
C LEU A 499 13.63 -21.48 -19.90
N LYS A 500 13.94 -22.18 -18.80
CA LYS A 500 13.80 -21.65 -17.43
C LYS A 500 15.15 -21.63 -16.73
N VAL A 501 15.47 -20.49 -16.13
CA VAL A 501 16.73 -20.23 -15.43
C VAL A 501 16.44 -19.63 -14.06
N SER A 502 16.93 -20.23 -12.99
CA SER A 502 16.91 -19.61 -11.67
C SER A 502 18.04 -18.58 -11.58
N VAL A 503 17.71 -17.39 -11.05
CA VAL A 503 18.67 -16.32 -10.78
C VAL A 503 18.53 -15.85 -9.35
N THR A 504 19.61 -15.93 -8.58
CA THR A 504 19.61 -15.59 -7.16
C THR A 504 20.81 -14.72 -6.82
N ASP A 505 20.62 -13.84 -5.88
CA ASP A 505 21.65 -13.03 -5.27
C ASP A 505 21.54 -13.11 -3.76
N ASP A 506 22.65 -13.04 -3.05
CA ASP A 506 22.69 -13.27 -1.60
C ASP A 506 22.54 -11.98 -0.79
N PHE A 507 22.68 -10.80 -1.43
CA PHE A 507 22.62 -9.55 -0.69
C PHE A 507 21.91 -8.38 -1.40
N SER A 508 22.49 -7.81 -2.48
CA SER A 508 21.91 -6.61 -3.11
C SER A 508 20.68 -6.90 -3.97
N GLY A 509 20.52 -8.14 -4.38
CA GLY A 509 19.43 -8.63 -5.22
C GLY A 509 19.67 -8.39 -6.71
N ILE A 510 18.87 -9.05 -7.55
CA ILE A 510 19.00 -8.94 -9.01
C ILE A 510 18.77 -7.50 -9.47
N GLY A 511 19.71 -6.98 -10.24
CA GLY A 511 19.69 -5.64 -10.85
C GLY A 511 19.17 -5.68 -12.28
N LYS A 512 20.03 -6.05 -13.23
CA LYS A 512 19.69 -6.13 -14.65
C LYS A 512 19.93 -7.54 -15.17
N PHE A 513 19.20 -7.88 -16.22
CA PHE A 513 19.46 -9.11 -16.98
C PHE A 513 19.21 -8.87 -18.47
N SER A 514 19.94 -9.59 -19.31
CA SER A 514 19.76 -9.59 -20.75
C SER A 514 20.14 -10.94 -21.30
N ALA A 515 19.37 -11.45 -22.24
CA ALA A 515 19.68 -12.71 -22.90
C ALA A 515 19.69 -12.57 -24.42
N THR A 516 20.54 -13.37 -25.06
CA THR A 516 20.60 -13.46 -26.53
C THR A 516 20.60 -14.92 -26.98
N ILE A 517 20.16 -15.13 -28.21
CA ILE A 517 20.38 -16.38 -28.95
C ILE A 517 21.07 -16.02 -30.28
N ASN A 518 22.29 -16.54 -30.49
CA ASN A 518 23.16 -16.15 -31.62
C ASN A 518 23.30 -14.63 -31.73
N GLY A 519 23.55 -13.95 -30.60
CA GLY A 519 23.70 -12.50 -30.50
C GLY A 519 22.44 -11.66 -30.69
N LYS A 520 21.29 -12.27 -30.99
CA LYS A 520 20.01 -11.56 -31.10
C LYS A 520 19.27 -11.61 -29.77
N TRP A 521 18.85 -10.46 -29.28
CA TRP A 521 18.12 -10.33 -28.00
C TRP A 521 16.86 -11.19 -27.98
N VAL A 522 16.55 -11.79 -26.81
CA VAL A 522 15.35 -12.57 -26.54
C VAL A 522 14.69 -12.12 -25.24
N LEU A 523 13.37 -12.08 -25.25
CA LEU A 523 12.55 -11.64 -24.13
C LEU A 523 12.58 -12.67 -23.00
N MET A 524 13.23 -12.32 -21.88
CA MET A 524 13.17 -13.08 -20.63
C MET A 524 12.13 -12.46 -19.69
N GLU A 525 11.10 -13.22 -19.33
CA GLU A 525 10.12 -12.83 -18.30
C GLU A 525 10.65 -13.18 -16.91
N TYR A 526 10.76 -12.21 -16.01
CA TYR A 526 11.26 -12.42 -14.65
C TYR A 526 10.11 -12.52 -13.64
N GLU A 527 9.99 -13.70 -13.00
CA GLU A 527 9.13 -13.91 -11.86
C GLU A 527 9.97 -13.83 -10.57
N HIS A 528 9.86 -12.71 -9.86
CA HIS A 528 10.68 -12.42 -8.69
C HIS A 528 10.36 -13.31 -7.47
N LYS A 529 9.13 -13.82 -7.36
CA LYS A 529 8.69 -14.69 -6.26
C LYS A 529 9.41 -16.04 -6.34
N ASP A 530 9.54 -16.58 -7.56
CA ASP A 530 10.21 -17.85 -7.84
C ASP A 530 11.69 -17.67 -8.19
N LYS A 531 12.13 -16.40 -8.32
CA LYS A 531 13.50 -16.05 -8.75
C LYS A 531 13.86 -16.70 -10.08
N THR A 532 12.93 -16.72 -11.02
CA THR A 532 13.04 -17.44 -12.30
C THR A 532 12.91 -16.50 -13.48
N LEU A 533 13.84 -16.59 -14.43
CA LEU A 533 13.77 -16.03 -15.77
C LEU A 533 13.25 -17.10 -16.73
N THR A 534 12.31 -16.73 -17.57
CA THR A 534 11.67 -17.65 -18.53
C THR A 534 11.69 -17.05 -19.93
N PHE A 535 12.20 -17.79 -20.92
CA PHE A 535 12.08 -17.48 -22.34
C PHE A 535 11.10 -18.46 -22.99
N THR A 536 10.11 -17.97 -23.75
CA THR A 536 9.15 -18.78 -24.50
C THR A 536 9.72 -19.09 -25.89
N LEU A 537 9.96 -20.38 -26.20
CA LEU A 537 10.62 -20.79 -27.44
C LEU A 537 9.81 -20.46 -28.70
N ALA A 538 8.49 -20.44 -28.62
CA ALA A 538 7.62 -20.03 -29.72
C ALA A 538 7.77 -18.56 -30.14
N ASP A 539 8.43 -17.73 -29.34
CA ASP A 539 8.72 -16.34 -29.70
C ASP A 539 9.87 -16.20 -30.71
N ARG A 540 10.51 -17.30 -31.09
CA ARG A 540 11.56 -17.35 -32.09
C ARG A 540 11.43 -18.59 -32.98
N TYR A 541 11.74 -18.43 -34.27
CA TYR A 541 11.83 -19.53 -35.20
C TYR A 541 13.18 -20.25 -35.05
N PHE A 542 13.16 -21.60 -34.98
CA PHE A 542 14.33 -22.49 -34.90
C PHE A 542 14.31 -23.49 -36.07
N THR A 543 15.49 -23.77 -36.61
CA THR A 543 15.68 -24.78 -37.69
C THR A 543 16.60 -25.89 -37.23
N SER A 544 16.52 -27.05 -37.89
CA SER A 544 17.40 -28.23 -37.58
C SER A 544 18.84 -28.07 -38.09
N ASP A 545 19.06 -27.12 -38.99
CA ASP A 545 20.33 -26.95 -39.70
C ASP A 545 21.26 -25.95 -39.02
N GLU A 546 20.82 -25.36 -37.91
CA GLU A 546 21.55 -24.32 -37.19
C GLU A 546 21.87 -24.75 -35.76
N ASP A 547 23.10 -24.50 -35.33
CA ASP A 547 23.48 -24.55 -33.93
C ASP A 547 23.23 -23.19 -33.29
N TYR A 548 22.65 -23.20 -32.08
CA TYR A 548 22.29 -21.98 -31.36
C TYR A 548 23.14 -21.80 -30.11
N THR A 549 23.50 -20.60 -29.79
CA THR A 549 24.17 -20.25 -28.53
C THR A 549 23.24 -19.32 -27.73
N PHE A 550 22.74 -19.81 -26.60
CA PHE A 550 22.02 -19.00 -25.62
C PHE A 550 23.03 -18.38 -24.66
N GLU A 551 22.96 -17.07 -24.51
CA GLU A 551 23.76 -16.32 -23.55
C GLU A 551 22.85 -15.51 -22.65
N LEU A 552 23.06 -15.57 -21.33
CA LEU A 552 22.34 -14.81 -20.33
C LEU A 552 23.34 -14.10 -19.43
N THR A 553 23.30 -12.78 -19.42
CA THR A 553 24.04 -11.92 -18.50
C THR A 553 23.08 -11.44 -17.40
N VAL A 554 23.49 -11.57 -16.15
CA VAL A 554 22.73 -11.09 -14.99
C VAL A 554 23.66 -10.28 -14.09
N SER A 555 23.28 -9.06 -13.75
CA SER A 555 23.97 -8.27 -12.73
C SER A 555 23.12 -8.10 -11.48
N ASP A 556 23.79 -7.90 -10.36
CA ASP A 556 23.14 -7.44 -9.13
C ASP A 556 22.98 -5.91 -9.12
N LYS A 557 22.46 -5.36 -8.01
CA LYS A 557 22.20 -3.91 -7.90
C LYS A 557 23.45 -3.07 -7.63
N VAL A 558 24.59 -3.69 -7.31
CA VAL A 558 25.88 -2.98 -7.19
C VAL A 558 26.75 -3.12 -8.43
N GLY A 559 26.43 -4.03 -9.35
CA GLY A 559 27.08 -4.19 -10.64
C GLY A 559 27.99 -5.41 -10.77
N ASN A 560 27.97 -6.38 -9.83
CA ASN A 560 28.64 -7.66 -10.06
C ASN A 560 27.87 -8.45 -11.12
N GLU A 561 28.57 -9.06 -12.09
CA GLU A 561 27.97 -9.76 -13.22
C GLU A 561 28.31 -11.25 -13.26
N SER A 562 27.35 -12.03 -13.70
CA SER A 562 27.51 -13.43 -14.09
C SER A 562 26.99 -13.63 -15.51
N VAL A 563 27.69 -14.46 -16.27
CA VAL A 563 27.31 -14.85 -17.63
C VAL A 563 27.13 -16.37 -17.70
N LEU A 564 26.06 -16.80 -18.34
CA LEU A 564 25.78 -18.19 -18.66
C LEU A 564 25.71 -18.35 -20.17
N THR A 565 26.60 -19.16 -20.75
CA THR A 565 26.62 -19.49 -22.18
C THR A 565 26.33 -20.95 -22.37
N ILE A 566 25.34 -21.32 -23.17
CA ILE A 566 24.90 -22.70 -23.41
C ILE A 566 24.63 -22.95 -24.89
N PRO A 567 25.24 -23.98 -25.48
CA PRO A 567 24.90 -24.42 -26.83
C PRO A 567 23.56 -25.15 -26.84
N LEU A 568 22.71 -24.78 -27.79
CA LEU A 568 21.41 -25.38 -28.03
C LEU A 568 21.35 -25.98 -29.45
N VAL A 569 20.54 -27.01 -29.65
CA VAL A 569 20.18 -27.55 -30.97
C VAL A 569 18.66 -27.71 -31.04
N TYR A 570 18.14 -27.59 -32.23
CA TYR A 570 16.72 -27.86 -32.51
C TYR A 570 16.65 -29.10 -33.41
N LYS A 571 16.27 -30.26 -32.83
CA LYS A 571 16.07 -31.52 -33.56
C LYS A 571 14.66 -32.01 -33.25
N PRO A 572 13.65 -31.72 -34.12
CA PRO A 572 12.27 -32.08 -33.94
C PRO A 572 12.02 -33.60 -33.81
#